data_1953e9c69fd09dd1603d9ee0c5353cbb
#
_entry.id   1953e9c69fd09dd1603d9ee0c5353cbb
#
_cell.length_a   1.000
_cell.length_b   1.000
_cell.length_c   1.000
_cell.angle_alpha   90.00
_cell.angle_beta   90.00
_cell.angle_gamma   90.00
#
_symmetry.space_group_name_H-M   'P 1'
#
loop_
_entity.id
_entity.type
_entity.pdbx_description
1 polymer ?
#
loop_
_entity_poly.entity_id
_entity_poly.type
_entity_poly.pdbx_seq_one_letter_code
_entity_poly.pdbx_strand_id
1 'polypeptide(L)'
;MANLLKEEDVRRLLTMDEALAAVEDAFWAVSRGDALNVPRQRGTLHGVTINALCAISTALGVTGIKCYPIVRRDVSVGSSFTMLVYKISTGALLGVLEADSLGQIRTGAASGVATKYLARPESRVMTLFGAGWQARSQLEAISRVLPKLERIDVVGRSRERVQRFCVEMAERLHLELIPSSDPERSVMQADVITTITGSSEPVFDGRWLRPGVHINAAGSNFAEKQELDATAVRRADRIVVDDLAVARMECGDLLDAEAKISLNWNAVHSLSDVVGGIVPGRASPEEITLFESQGLGLEDLAVACRVLEIARHQDAGMEIPLR
;
A
#
# COMPACT_ATOMS: atom_id res chain seq x y z
N MET A 1 21.22 0.46 -23.63
CA MET A 1 20.72 1.81 -23.32
C MET A 1 19.64 1.70 -22.25
N ALA A 2 19.54 2.68 -21.35
CA ALA A 2 18.48 2.74 -20.34
C ALA A 2 17.30 3.57 -20.85
N ASN A 3 16.10 3.33 -20.35
CA ASN A 3 14.91 4.11 -20.68
C ASN A 3 14.57 5.09 -19.55
N LEU A 4 14.32 6.36 -19.87
CA LEU A 4 13.79 7.37 -18.96
C LEU A 4 12.27 7.46 -19.17
N LEU A 5 11.51 7.20 -18.11
CA LEU A 5 10.05 7.36 -18.09
C LEU A 5 9.68 8.50 -17.14
N LYS A 6 9.00 9.50 -17.67
CA LYS A 6 8.45 10.60 -16.90
C LYS A 6 7.14 10.19 -16.22
N GLU A 7 6.70 11.01 -15.28
CA GLU A 7 5.46 10.82 -14.55
C GLU A 7 4.23 10.65 -15.47
N GLU A 8 4.19 11.38 -16.57
CA GLU A 8 3.13 11.26 -17.58
C GLU A 8 3.13 9.91 -18.31
N ASP A 9 4.33 9.35 -18.57
CA ASP A 9 4.45 8.00 -19.15
C ASP A 9 3.99 6.94 -18.17
N VAL A 10 4.43 7.03 -16.92
CA VAL A 10 4.05 6.10 -15.85
C VAL A 10 2.53 6.09 -15.68
N ARG A 11 1.88 7.25 -15.60
CA ARG A 11 0.41 7.36 -15.48
C ARG A 11 -0.35 6.77 -16.66
N ARG A 12 0.18 6.92 -17.86
CA ARG A 12 -0.43 6.41 -19.09
C ARG A 12 -0.28 4.90 -19.22
N LEU A 13 0.87 4.36 -18.83
CA LEU A 13 1.23 2.94 -19.03
C LEU A 13 0.76 2.03 -17.90
N LEU A 14 0.72 2.53 -16.65
CA LEU A 14 0.42 1.74 -15.48
C LEU A 14 -1.07 1.78 -15.13
N THR A 15 -1.76 0.68 -15.33
CA THR A 15 -3.12 0.49 -14.82
C THR A 15 -3.11 -0.17 -13.44
N MET A 16 -4.23 -0.09 -12.70
CA MET A 16 -4.36 -0.78 -11.42
C MET A 16 -4.30 -2.31 -11.57
N ASP A 17 -4.84 -2.85 -12.66
CA ASP A 17 -4.81 -4.30 -12.92
C ASP A 17 -3.38 -4.80 -13.13
N GLU A 18 -2.55 -4.04 -13.86
CA GLU A 18 -1.13 -4.33 -14.03
C GLU A 18 -0.36 -4.24 -12.70
N ALA A 19 -0.70 -3.26 -11.87
CA ALA A 19 -0.05 -3.10 -10.56
C ALA A 19 -0.44 -4.21 -9.59
N LEU A 20 -1.72 -4.61 -9.55
CA LEU A 20 -2.20 -5.74 -8.74
C LEU A 20 -1.46 -7.02 -9.10
N ALA A 21 -1.36 -7.33 -10.40
CA ALA A 21 -0.65 -8.52 -10.87
C ALA A 21 0.84 -8.48 -10.49
N ALA A 22 1.54 -7.36 -10.74
CA ALA A 22 2.96 -7.22 -10.45
C ALA A 22 3.26 -7.31 -8.94
N VAL A 23 2.41 -6.73 -8.09
CA VAL A 23 2.58 -6.78 -6.63
C VAL A 23 2.29 -8.18 -6.09
N GLU A 24 1.26 -8.86 -6.57
CA GLU A 24 0.96 -10.24 -6.19
C GLU A 24 2.11 -11.19 -6.56
N ASP A 25 2.63 -11.08 -7.79
CA ASP A 25 3.79 -11.85 -8.26
C ASP A 25 5.05 -11.58 -7.42
N ALA A 26 5.24 -10.33 -6.96
CA ALA A 26 6.35 -9.96 -6.09
C ALA A 26 6.26 -10.66 -4.73
N PHE A 27 5.10 -10.66 -4.07
CA PHE A 27 4.91 -11.41 -2.82
C PHE A 27 5.06 -12.92 -3.02
N TRP A 28 4.58 -13.42 -4.15
CA TRP A 28 4.77 -14.83 -4.50
C TRP A 28 6.25 -15.19 -4.69
N ALA A 29 7.05 -14.33 -5.32
CA ALA A 29 8.48 -14.50 -5.46
C ALA A 29 9.21 -14.49 -4.09
N VAL A 30 8.78 -13.65 -3.13
CA VAL A 30 9.33 -13.67 -1.76
C VAL A 30 9.06 -15.02 -1.08
N SER A 31 7.85 -15.55 -1.18
CA SER A 31 7.48 -16.82 -0.54
C SER A 31 8.34 -18.01 -1.04
N ARG A 32 8.92 -17.90 -2.23
CA ARG A 32 9.81 -18.89 -2.85
C ARG A 32 11.30 -18.64 -2.62
N GLY A 33 11.65 -17.51 -1.99
CA GLY A 33 13.05 -17.09 -1.84
C GLY A 33 13.67 -16.50 -3.12
N ASP A 34 12.85 -16.14 -4.12
CA ASP A 34 13.27 -15.58 -5.41
C ASP A 34 13.26 -14.03 -5.40
N ALA A 35 12.87 -13.40 -4.30
CA ALA A 35 12.92 -11.97 -4.12
C ALA A 35 13.24 -11.58 -2.67
N LEU A 36 13.85 -10.41 -2.50
CA LEU A 36 14.25 -9.84 -1.22
C LEU A 36 13.87 -8.36 -1.18
N ASN A 37 13.16 -7.95 -0.14
CA ASN A 37 13.01 -6.56 0.23
C ASN A 37 14.08 -6.17 1.25
N VAL A 38 14.70 -4.99 1.06
CA VAL A 38 15.61 -4.41 2.07
C VAL A 38 14.81 -3.40 2.88
N PRO A 39 14.80 -3.48 4.22
CA PRO A 39 14.14 -2.49 5.06
C PRO A 39 14.58 -1.08 4.70
N ARG A 40 13.62 -0.14 4.68
CA ARG A 40 13.84 1.26 4.27
C ARG A 40 14.98 1.88 5.06
N GLN A 41 15.90 2.51 4.33
CA GLN A 41 16.98 3.29 4.91
C GLN A 41 16.58 4.75 4.98
N ARG A 42 16.79 5.39 6.14
CA ARG A 42 16.50 6.80 6.36
C ARG A 42 17.69 7.52 6.98
N GLY A 43 18.01 8.70 6.46
CA GLY A 43 18.90 9.64 7.09
C GLY A 43 18.22 11.00 7.26
N THR A 44 18.22 11.55 8.47
CA THR A 44 17.57 12.86 8.75
C THR A 44 18.59 13.85 9.29
N LEU A 45 18.62 15.05 8.70
CA LEU A 45 19.45 16.16 9.14
C LEU A 45 18.72 17.48 8.91
N HIS A 46 18.60 18.30 9.96
CA HIS A 46 18.02 19.67 9.90
C HIS A 46 16.67 19.78 9.17
N GLY A 47 15.77 18.79 9.35
CA GLY A 47 14.43 18.79 8.77
C GLY A 47 14.37 18.27 7.32
N VAL A 48 15.47 17.76 6.80
CA VAL A 48 15.52 17.04 5.53
C VAL A 48 15.72 15.55 5.83
N THR A 49 14.85 14.71 5.28
CA THR A 49 14.98 13.24 5.37
C THR A 49 15.18 12.69 3.97
N ILE A 50 16.25 11.91 3.76
CA ILE A 50 16.40 11.08 2.55
C ILE A 50 15.93 9.67 2.85
N ASN A 51 15.15 9.10 1.93
CA ASN A 51 14.67 7.73 1.99
C ASN A 51 15.22 6.94 0.82
N ALA A 52 15.62 5.69 1.09
CA ALA A 52 16.03 4.72 0.08
C ALA A 52 15.34 3.38 0.36
N LEU A 53 14.65 2.85 -0.66
CA LEU A 53 13.97 1.56 -0.64
C LEU A 53 14.60 0.68 -1.72
N CYS A 54 15.26 -0.39 -1.29
CA CYS A 54 15.99 -1.28 -2.19
C CYS A 54 15.32 -2.66 -2.23
N ALA A 55 15.42 -3.32 -3.37
CA ALA A 55 14.96 -4.69 -3.53
C ALA A 55 15.75 -5.44 -4.61
N ILE A 56 15.71 -6.77 -4.51
CA ILE A 56 16.29 -7.71 -5.49
C ILE A 56 15.20 -8.71 -5.86
N SER A 57 15.02 -8.99 -7.14
CA SER A 57 14.18 -10.08 -7.61
C SER A 57 14.93 -10.90 -8.65
N THR A 58 15.31 -12.11 -8.29
CA THR A 58 15.90 -13.07 -9.22
C THR A 58 14.86 -13.61 -10.19
N ALA A 59 13.60 -13.69 -9.77
CA ALA A 59 12.47 -14.04 -10.62
C ALA A 59 12.30 -13.07 -11.80
N LEU A 60 12.48 -11.76 -11.56
CA LEU A 60 12.43 -10.73 -12.60
C LEU A 60 13.80 -10.47 -13.26
N GLY A 61 14.90 -11.00 -12.68
CA GLY A 61 16.26 -10.76 -13.14
C GLY A 61 16.75 -9.33 -12.93
N VAL A 62 16.22 -8.63 -11.91
CA VAL A 62 16.51 -7.21 -11.64
C VAL A 62 16.74 -6.92 -10.16
N THR A 63 17.45 -5.81 -9.92
CA THR A 63 17.53 -5.11 -8.64
C THR A 63 17.24 -3.63 -8.84
N GLY A 64 16.81 -2.94 -7.79
CA GLY A 64 16.50 -1.53 -7.93
C GLY A 64 16.45 -0.77 -6.62
N ILE A 65 16.39 0.54 -6.77
CA ILE A 65 16.30 1.48 -5.66
C ILE A 65 15.32 2.60 -6.00
N LYS A 66 14.35 2.83 -5.12
CA LYS A 66 13.57 4.07 -5.09
C LYS A 66 14.15 5.01 -4.06
N CYS A 67 14.44 6.24 -4.45
CA CYS A 67 14.90 7.27 -3.54
C CYS A 67 14.07 8.55 -3.65
N TYR A 68 13.90 9.24 -2.51
CA TYR A 68 13.21 10.52 -2.44
C TYR A 68 13.57 11.28 -1.16
N PRO A 69 13.70 12.63 -1.24
CA PRO A 69 13.82 13.48 -0.07
C PRO A 69 12.44 13.87 0.46
N ILE A 70 12.35 14.10 1.77
CA ILE A 70 11.24 14.81 2.41
C ILE A 70 11.82 16.08 3.03
N VAL A 71 11.31 17.25 2.60
CA VAL A 71 11.76 18.56 3.11
C VAL A 71 10.61 19.19 3.89
N ARG A 72 10.76 19.32 5.21
CA ARG A 72 9.69 19.83 6.09
C ARG A 72 9.50 21.36 6.06
N ARG A 73 10.29 22.10 5.27
CA ARG A 73 10.32 23.58 5.35
C ARG A 73 9.37 24.31 4.42
N ASP A 74 8.87 23.67 3.38
CA ASP A 74 7.95 24.33 2.46
C ASP A 74 6.98 23.31 1.85
N VAL A 75 5.69 23.56 2.05
CA VAL A 75 4.61 22.67 1.59
C VAL A 75 4.35 22.84 0.09
N SER A 76 4.99 23.81 -0.55
CA SER A 76 4.75 24.18 -1.96
C SER A 76 5.56 23.40 -2.98
N VAL A 77 6.65 22.74 -2.55
CA VAL A 77 7.49 21.95 -3.45
C VAL A 77 7.32 20.47 -3.13
N GLY A 78 6.70 19.72 -4.03
CA GLY A 78 6.58 18.26 -3.92
C GLY A 78 7.95 17.58 -3.93
N SER A 79 8.10 16.49 -3.18
CA SER A 79 9.28 15.64 -3.27
C SER A 79 9.26 14.87 -4.59
N SER A 80 10.39 14.85 -5.30
CA SER A 80 10.53 13.99 -6.48
C SER A 80 10.92 12.58 -6.04
N PHE A 81 10.17 11.61 -6.51
CA PHE A 81 10.45 10.19 -6.30
C PHE A 81 11.11 9.63 -7.56
N THR A 82 12.24 8.96 -7.40
CA THR A 82 12.96 8.37 -8.53
C THR A 82 13.18 6.89 -8.28
N MET A 83 12.88 6.06 -9.27
CA MET A 83 13.15 4.62 -9.28
C MET A 83 14.22 4.29 -10.31
N LEU A 84 15.27 3.58 -9.88
CA LEU A 84 16.33 3.04 -10.73
C LEU A 84 16.20 1.52 -10.77
N VAL A 85 16.25 0.95 -11.98
CA VAL A 85 16.16 -0.50 -12.20
C VAL A 85 17.39 -1.01 -12.94
N TYR A 86 18.04 -2.03 -12.39
CA TYR A 86 19.26 -2.62 -12.94
C TYR A 86 19.07 -4.09 -13.27
N LYS A 87 19.72 -4.55 -14.33
CA LYS A 87 19.76 -5.97 -14.69
C LYS A 87 20.77 -6.72 -13.84
N ILE A 88 20.35 -7.78 -13.14
CA ILE A 88 21.23 -8.55 -12.24
C ILE A 88 22.42 -9.17 -13.01
N SER A 89 22.19 -9.74 -14.19
CA SER A 89 23.20 -10.50 -14.91
C SER A 89 24.38 -9.65 -15.43
N THR A 90 24.23 -8.33 -15.56
CA THR A 90 25.23 -7.45 -16.14
C THR A 90 25.52 -6.19 -15.33
N GLY A 91 24.70 -5.87 -14.33
CA GLY A 91 24.74 -4.59 -13.62
C GLY A 91 24.30 -3.39 -14.45
N ALA A 92 23.82 -3.60 -15.69
CA ALA A 92 23.42 -2.51 -16.56
C ALA A 92 22.15 -1.84 -16.04
N LEU A 93 22.09 -0.50 -16.10
CA LEU A 93 20.86 0.26 -15.84
C LEU A 93 19.85 -0.01 -16.96
N LEU A 94 18.64 -0.40 -16.60
CA LEU A 94 17.53 -0.67 -17.53
C LEU A 94 16.61 0.53 -17.66
N GLY A 95 16.38 1.26 -16.56
CA GLY A 95 15.49 2.40 -16.57
C GLY A 95 15.64 3.32 -15.37
N VAL A 96 15.22 4.57 -15.61
CA VAL A 96 15.01 5.63 -14.63
C VAL A 96 13.56 6.06 -14.74
N LEU A 97 12.78 5.98 -13.67
CA LEU A 97 11.37 6.34 -13.67
C LEU A 97 11.11 7.44 -12.65
N GLU A 98 10.35 8.45 -13.03
CA GLU A 98 9.64 9.28 -12.05
C GLU A 98 8.57 8.40 -11.39
N ALA A 99 8.49 8.42 -10.05
CA ALA A 99 7.84 7.36 -9.30
C ALA A 99 6.78 7.83 -8.30
N ASP A 100 6.18 8.99 -8.51
CA ASP A 100 5.08 9.52 -7.68
C ASP A 100 3.82 8.66 -7.86
N SER A 101 3.28 8.59 -9.07
CA SER A 101 2.10 7.77 -9.37
C SER A 101 2.39 6.28 -9.24
N LEU A 102 3.61 5.84 -9.60
CA LEU A 102 4.04 4.47 -9.36
C LEU A 102 3.90 4.11 -7.88
N GLY A 103 4.44 4.95 -6.99
CA GLY A 103 4.36 4.75 -5.54
C GLY A 103 2.93 4.81 -4.99
N GLN A 104 2.06 5.65 -5.57
CA GLN A 104 0.65 5.70 -5.22
C GLN A 104 -0.07 4.40 -5.61
N ILE A 105 0.05 4.02 -6.89
CA ILE A 105 -0.69 2.90 -7.47
C ILE A 105 -0.28 1.58 -6.82
N ARG A 106 1.05 1.33 -6.62
CA ARG A 106 1.51 0.11 -5.97
C ARG A 106 1.07 0.01 -4.50
N THR A 107 0.93 1.15 -3.78
CA THR A 107 0.43 1.15 -2.40
C THR A 107 -1.03 0.72 -2.34
N GLY A 108 -1.87 1.18 -3.27
CA GLY A 108 -3.22 0.67 -3.42
C GLY A 108 -3.23 -0.81 -3.79
N ALA A 109 -2.37 -1.22 -4.72
CA ALA A 109 -2.27 -2.60 -5.17
C ALA A 109 -1.89 -3.57 -4.03
N ALA A 110 -0.98 -3.19 -3.11
CA ALA A 110 -0.65 -4.00 -1.94
C ALA A 110 -1.88 -4.27 -1.05
N SER A 111 -2.66 -3.22 -0.75
CA SER A 111 -3.93 -3.38 -0.02
C SER A 111 -4.97 -4.18 -0.83
N GLY A 112 -5.00 -4.01 -2.15
CA GLY A 112 -5.86 -4.82 -3.02
C GLY A 112 -5.49 -6.31 -2.98
N VAL A 113 -4.21 -6.65 -3.07
CA VAL A 113 -3.72 -8.03 -2.93
C VAL A 113 -4.07 -8.58 -1.55
N ALA A 114 -3.79 -7.86 -0.48
CA ALA A 114 -4.16 -8.28 0.88
C ALA A 114 -5.68 -8.52 1.00
N THR A 115 -6.50 -7.60 0.50
CA THR A 115 -7.96 -7.70 0.49
C THR A 115 -8.45 -8.95 -0.25
N LYS A 116 -7.85 -9.31 -1.38
CA LYS A 116 -8.17 -10.52 -2.16
C LYS A 116 -8.06 -11.81 -1.33
N TYR A 117 -7.09 -11.87 -0.41
CA TYR A 117 -6.84 -13.05 0.42
C TYR A 117 -7.50 -12.98 1.80
N LEU A 118 -7.76 -11.79 2.31
CA LEU A 118 -8.15 -11.57 3.70
C LEU A 118 -9.60 -11.10 3.88
N ALA A 119 -10.20 -10.46 2.87
CA ALA A 119 -11.61 -10.06 2.94
C ALA A 119 -12.55 -11.20 2.56
N ARG A 120 -13.83 -11.04 2.87
CA ARG A 120 -14.89 -11.91 2.37
C ARG A 120 -15.19 -11.54 0.91
N PRO A 121 -15.25 -12.49 -0.04
CA PRO A 121 -15.51 -12.20 -1.45
C PRO A 121 -16.88 -11.56 -1.74
N GLU A 122 -17.81 -11.69 -0.81
CA GLU A 122 -19.15 -11.11 -0.87
C GLU A 122 -19.27 -9.74 -0.21
N SER A 123 -18.15 -9.13 0.23
CA SER A 123 -18.13 -7.80 0.86
C SER A 123 -18.79 -6.74 -0.03
N ARG A 124 -19.67 -5.93 0.56
CA ARG A 124 -20.48 -4.92 -0.13
C ARG A 124 -20.26 -3.50 0.36
N VAL A 125 -19.89 -3.35 1.63
CA VAL A 125 -19.76 -2.04 2.28
C VAL A 125 -18.32 -1.82 2.72
N MET A 126 -17.76 -0.69 2.32
CA MET A 126 -16.44 -0.26 2.75
C MET A 126 -16.52 1.05 3.53
N THR A 127 -15.68 1.19 4.56
CA THR A 127 -15.41 2.48 5.20
C THR A 127 -13.97 2.90 4.90
N LEU A 128 -13.82 4.10 4.33
CA LEU A 128 -12.53 4.68 3.99
C LEU A 128 -12.22 5.88 4.89
N PHE A 129 -11.21 5.76 5.73
CA PHE A 129 -10.67 6.85 6.53
C PHE A 129 -9.55 7.55 5.76
N GLY A 130 -9.81 8.77 5.32
CA GLY A 130 -8.91 9.59 4.50
C GLY A 130 -9.48 9.85 3.09
N ALA A 131 -9.29 11.08 2.62
CA ALA A 131 -9.70 11.55 1.29
C ALA A 131 -8.53 12.27 0.60
N GLY A 132 -7.33 11.67 0.73
CA GLY A 132 -6.08 12.21 0.20
C GLY A 132 -5.68 11.59 -1.14
N TRP A 133 -4.44 11.87 -1.53
CA TRP A 133 -3.83 11.35 -2.74
C TRP A 133 -3.81 9.82 -2.78
N GLN A 134 -3.34 9.19 -1.71
CA GLN A 134 -3.26 7.74 -1.60
C GLN A 134 -4.64 7.04 -1.53
N ALA A 135 -5.66 7.71 -0.98
CA ALA A 135 -6.99 7.14 -0.86
C ALA A 135 -7.61 6.72 -2.21
N ARG A 136 -7.21 7.38 -3.31
CA ARG A 136 -7.67 7.08 -4.67
C ARG A 136 -7.24 5.68 -5.12
N SER A 137 -5.96 5.36 -4.94
CA SER A 137 -5.42 4.06 -5.32
C SER A 137 -5.91 2.93 -4.42
N GLN A 138 -6.10 3.22 -3.12
CA GLN A 138 -6.69 2.25 -2.19
C GLN A 138 -8.10 1.85 -2.64
N LEU A 139 -8.94 2.84 -2.90
CA LEU A 139 -10.32 2.61 -3.32
C LEU A 139 -10.37 1.90 -4.68
N GLU A 140 -9.54 2.32 -5.64
CA GLU A 140 -9.48 1.70 -6.97
C GLU A 140 -9.05 0.22 -6.89
N ALA A 141 -8.00 -0.09 -6.13
CA ALA A 141 -7.51 -1.46 -5.99
C ALA A 141 -8.52 -2.38 -5.29
N ILE A 142 -9.12 -1.91 -4.18
CA ILE A 142 -10.08 -2.70 -3.42
C ILE A 142 -11.36 -2.96 -4.25
N SER A 143 -11.85 -1.96 -5.00
CA SER A 143 -12.99 -2.15 -5.88
C SER A 143 -12.74 -3.14 -7.02
N ARG A 144 -11.50 -3.28 -7.49
CA ARG A 144 -11.11 -4.27 -8.51
C ARG A 144 -11.18 -5.71 -7.99
N VAL A 145 -10.77 -5.93 -6.75
CA VAL A 145 -10.71 -7.27 -6.15
C VAL A 145 -12.03 -7.66 -5.46
N LEU A 146 -12.90 -6.71 -5.16
CA LEU A 146 -14.23 -6.92 -4.56
C LEU A 146 -15.33 -6.42 -5.52
N PRO A 147 -15.69 -7.20 -6.54
CA PRO A 147 -16.64 -6.76 -7.57
C PRO A 147 -18.09 -6.60 -7.06
N LYS A 148 -18.39 -7.03 -5.83
CA LYS A 148 -19.68 -6.85 -5.19
C LYS A 148 -19.73 -5.62 -4.27
N LEU A 149 -18.67 -4.83 -4.23
CA LEU A 149 -18.63 -3.60 -3.45
C LEU A 149 -19.63 -2.59 -4.04
N GLU A 150 -20.56 -2.13 -3.23
CA GLU A 150 -21.69 -1.28 -3.66
C GLU A 150 -21.60 0.11 -3.04
N ARG A 151 -21.19 0.19 -1.76
CA ARG A 151 -21.24 1.41 -0.98
C ARG A 151 -19.92 1.66 -0.25
N ILE A 152 -19.46 2.92 -0.30
CA ILE A 152 -18.27 3.37 0.41
C ILE A 152 -18.62 4.58 1.28
N ASP A 153 -18.50 4.44 2.61
CA ASP A 153 -18.59 5.56 3.54
C ASP A 153 -17.20 6.20 3.67
N VAL A 154 -17.08 7.47 3.34
CA VAL A 154 -15.80 8.19 3.39
C VAL A 154 -15.76 9.11 4.60
N VAL A 155 -14.81 8.87 5.50
CA VAL A 155 -14.61 9.63 6.74
C VAL A 155 -13.34 10.48 6.63
N GLY A 156 -13.40 11.73 7.04
CA GLY A 156 -12.22 12.62 7.05
C GLY A 156 -12.48 13.92 7.79
N ARG A 157 -11.39 14.60 8.19
CA ARG A 157 -11.45 15.81 9.00
C ARG A 157 -12.07 17.03 8.30
N SER A 158 -11.91 17.13 6.97
CA SER A 158 -12.45 18.24 6.17
C SER A 158 -13.64 17.74 5.36
N ARG A 159 -14.85 18.16 5.74
CA ARG A 159 -16.10 17.82 5.03
C ARG A 159 -16.04 18.20 3.56
N GLU A 160 -15.53 19.36 3.23
CA GLU A 160 -15.40 19.83 1.85
C GLU A 160 -14.46 18.95 1.01
N ARG A 161 -13.30 18.55 1.58
CA ARG A 161 -12.35 17.66 0.90
C ARG A 161 -12.95 16.28 0.69
N VAL A 162 -13.64 15.73 1.70
CA VAL A 162 -14.35 14.44 1.61
C VAL A 162 -15.42 14.50 0.52
N GLN A 163 -16.21 15.57 0.48
CA GLN A 163 -17.29 15.70 -0.51
C GLN A 163 -16.73 15.77 -1.95
N ARG A 164 -15.67 16.57 -2.19
CA ARG A 164 -15.00 16.60 -3.51
C ARG A 164 -14.44 15.24 -3.91
N PHE A 165 -13.81 14.54 -2.97
CA PHE A 165 -13.29 13.19 -3.20
C PHE A 165 -14.41 12.21 -3.56
N CYS A 166 -15.52 12.23 -2.85
CA CYS A 166 -16.67 11.36 -3.14
C CYS A 166 -17.22 11.60 -4.55
N VAL A 167 -17.41 12.86 -4.94
CA VAL A 167 -17.90 13.18 -6.31
C VAL A 167 -16.92 12.68 -7.37
N GLU A 168 -15.64 12.98 -7.23
CA GLU A 168 -14.58 12.57 -8.16
C GLU A 168 -14.53 11.05 -8.33
N MET A 169 -14.51 10.32 -7.21
CA MET A 169 -14.30 8.87 -7.24
C MET A 169 -15.59 8.09 -7.57
N ALA A 170 -16.76 8.61 -7.24
CA ALA A 170 -18.03 8.02 -7.64
C ALA A 170 -18.21 8.01 -9.16
N GLU A 171 -17.86 9.12 -9.82
CA GLU A 171 -17.87 9.22 -11.28
C GLU A 171 -16.85 8.27 -11.92
N ARG A 172 -15.62 8.22 -11.37
CA ARG A 172 -14.53 7.40 -11.90
C ARG A 172 -14.77 5.89 -11.78
N LEU A 173 -15.36 5.44 -10.67
CA LEU A 173 -15.49 4.02 -10.33
C LEU A 173 -16.91 3.47 -10.53
N HIS A 174 -17.89 4.34 -10.78
CA HIS A 174 -19.31 3.99 -10.86
C HIS A 174 -19.83 3.30 -9.58
N LEU A 175 -19.38 3.78 -8.41
CA LEU A 175 -19.75 3.28 -7.09
C LEU A 175 -20.46 4.37 -6.27
N GLU A 176 -21.26 3.97 -5.27
CA GLU A 176 -21.86 4.91 -4.35
C GLU A 176 -20.88 5.31 -3.25
N LEU A 177 -20.39 6.56 -3.28
CA LEU A 177 -19.53 7.15 -2.25
C LEU A 177 -20.31 8.16 -1.40
N ILE A 178 -20.35 7.95 -0.09
CA ILE A 178 -21.12 8.76 0.85
C ILE A 178 -20.16 9.46 1.84
N PRO A 179 -20.13 10.79 1.88
CA PRO A 179 -19.47 11.50 2.96
C PRO A 179 -20.09 11.17 4.31
N SER A 180 -19.33 10.58 5.22
CA SER A 180 -19.82 10.21 6.55
C SER A 180 -19.27 11.16 7.62
N SER A 181 -20.16 11.60 8.53
CA SER A 181 -19.84 12.33 9.75
C SER A 181 -20.00 11.49 11.02
N ASP A 182 -20.36 10.20 10.87
CA ASP A 182 -20.56 9.25 11.95
C ASP A 182 -19.60 8.05 11.76
N PRO A 183 -18.37 8.13 12.27
CA PRO A 183 -17.38 7.06 12.14
C PRO A 183 -17.81 5.75 12.80
N GLU A 184 -18.49 5.82 13.94
CA GLU A 184 -18.98 4.63 14.66
C GLU A 184 -19.93 3.83 13.79
N ARG A 185 -20.96 4.49 13.28
CA ARG A 185 -21.94 3.85 12.38
C ARG A 185 -21.27 3.27 11.14
N SER A 186 -20.34 4.02 10.52
CA SER A 186 -19.63 3.58 9.33
C SER A 186 -18.80 2.32 9.60
N VAL A 187 -18.03 2.28 10.70
CA VAL A 187 -17.25 1.10 11.10
C VAL A 187 -18.16 -0.09 11.41
N MET A 188 -19.25 0.13 12.13
CA MET A 188 -20.19 -0.94 12.49
C MET A 188 -20.94 -1.54 11.29
N GLN A 189 -21.00 -0.86 10.16
CA GLN A 189 -21.67 -1.36 8.95
C GLN A 189 -20.68 -1.92 7.91
N ALA A 190 -19.38 -1.72 8.09
CA ALA A 190 -18.36 -2.07 7.11
C ALA A 190 -18.09 -3.59 7.05
N ASP A 191 -17.89 -4.10 5.84
CA ASP A 191 -17.26 -5.38 5.56
C ASP A 191 -15.74 -5.21 5.39
N VAL A 192 -15.32 -4.04 4.88
CA VAL A 192 -13.93 -3.66 4.72
C VAL A 192 -13.71 -2.25 5.28
N ILE A 193 -12.66 -2.07 6.05
CA ILE A 193 -12.21 -0.77 6.54
C ILE A 193 -10.83 -0.50 5.95
N THR A 194 -10.61 0.71 5.44
CA THR A 194 -9.28 1.14 5.03
C THR A 194 -8.92 2.45 5.70
N THR A 195 -7.80 2.48 6.40
CA THR A 195 -7.22 3.71 6.92
C THR A 195 -6.03 4.12 6.06
N ILE A 196 -6.04 5.37 5.62
CA ILE A 196 -5.00 5.97 4.76
C ILE A 196 -4.86 7.45 5.09
N THR A 197 -4.51 7.70 6.34
CA THR A 197 -4.38 9.05 6.89
C THR A 197 -2.94 9.36 7.33
N GLY A 198 -2.68 10.58 7.69
CA GLY A 198 -1.43 10.98 8.34
C GLY A 198 -1.59 11.13 9.85
N SER A 199 -2.55 10.43 10.47
CA SER A 199 -2.87 10.57 11.89
C SER A 199 -1.70 10.10 12.79
N SER A 200 -1.62 10.68 13.99
CA SER A 200 -0.76 10.20 15.08
C SER A 200 -1.59 9.60 16.22
N GLU A 201 -2.91 9.50 16.01
CA GLU A 201 -3.86 8.97 16.97
C GLU A 201 -4.86 8.07 16.22
N PRO A 202 -5.43 7.04 16.89
CA PRO A 202 -6.41 6.15 16.28
C PRO A 202 -7.57 6.90 15.64
N VAL A 203 -7.98 6.50 14.45
CA VAL A 203 -9.04 7.17 13.69
C VAL A 203 -10.43 6.60 13.98
N PHE A 204 -10.50 5.46 14.65
CA PHE A 204 -11.74 4.87 15.16
C PHE A 204 -11.46 4.02 16.41
N ASP A 205 -12.52 3.69 17.16
CA ASP A 205 -12.45 2.82 18.33
C ASP A 205 -12.58 1.35 17.91
N GLY A 206 -11.59 0.53 18.23
CA GLY A 206 -11.58 -0.89 17.90
C GLY A 206 -12.76 -1.70 18.48
N ARG A 207 -13.46 -1.18 19.50
CA ARG A 207 -14.68 -1.80 20.05
C ARG A 207 -15.85 -1.84 19.03
N TRP A 208 -15.85 -0.94 18.04
CA TRP A 208 -16.87 -0.87 17.00
C TRP A 208 -16.74 -1.95 15.92
N LEU A 209 -15.60 -2.63 15.84
CA LEU A 209 -15.36 -3.68 14.86
C LEU A 209 -16.41 -4.80 15.01
N ARG A 210 -16.89 -5.32 13.90
CA ARG A 210 -17.79 -6.46 13.87
C ARG A 210 -17.06 -7.73 13.41
N PRO A 211 -17.51 -8.92 13.82
CA PRO A 211 -17.02 -10.17 13.27
C PRO A 211 -17.06 -10.15 11.74
N GLY A 212 -16.06 -10.70 11.09
CA GLY A 212 -15.97 -10.82 9.64
C GLY A 212 -15.42 -9.61 8.90
N VAL A 213 -15.11 -8.49 9.57
CA VAL A 213 -14.53 -7.33 8.93
C VAL A 213 -13.07 -7.57 8.51
N HIS A 214 -12.66 -6.98 7.38
CA HIS A 214 -11.27 -6.87 6.96
C HIS A 214 -10.79 -5.42 7.11
N ILE A 215 -9.57 -5.23 7.60
CA ILE A 215 -8.98 -3.91 7.83
C ILE A 215 -7.69 -3.81 7.02
N ASN A 216 -7.54 -2.76 6.21
CA ASN A 216 -6.28 -2.32 5.63
C ASN A 216 -5.82 -1.05 6.36
N ALA A 217 -4.71 -1.11 7.09
CA ALA A 217 -4.07 0.05 7.70
C ALA A 217 -2.82 0.41 6.88
N ALA A 218 -2.90 1.49 6.09
CA ALA A 218 -1.90 1.81 5.08
C ALA A 218 -1.44 3.29 5.11
N GLY A 219 -1.82 4.04 6.14
CA GLY A 219 -1.55 5.48 6.19
C GLY A 219 -0.21 5.87 6.77
N SER A 220 0.48 4.95 7.43
CA SER A 220 1.72 5.29 8.12
C SER A 220 2.86 4.31 7.86
N ASN A 221 4.06 4.86 7.76
CA ASN A 221 5.33 4.15 7.74
C ASN A 221 6.34 4.79 8.72
N PHE A 222 5.84 5.29 9.85
CA PHE A 222 6.62 5.90 10.93
C PHE A 222 6.13 5.36 12.27
N ALA A 223 7.04 4.91 13.11
CA ALA A 223 6.74 4.33 14.42
C ALA A 223 5.95 5.26 15.38
N GLU A 224 6.08 6.58 15.20
CA GLU A 224 5.36 7.58 15.99
C GLU A 224 3.96 7.95 15.46
N LYS A 225 3.51 7.32 14.38
CA LYS A 225 2.18 7.53 13.82
C LYS A 225 1.28 6.34 14.08
N GLN A 226 -0.01 6.62 14.20
CA GLN A 226 -0.99 5.62 14.58
C GLN A 226 -2.34 5.89 13.90
N GLU A 227 -2.97 4.85 13.35
CA GLU A 227 -4.33 4.89 12.82
C GLU A 227 -5.28 3.97 13.57
N LEU A 228 -4.77 2.87 14.18
CA LEU A 228 -5.54 1.89 14.94
C LEU A 228 -5.18 1.95 16.42
N ASP A 229 -6.15 1.68 17.28
CA ASP A 229 -5.90 1.48 18.71
C ASP A 229 -5.49 0.03 19.00
N ALA A 230 -4.88 -0.19 20.18
CA ALA A 230 -4.50 -1.52 20.64
C ALA A 230 -5.71 -2.48 20.77
N THR A 231 -6.94 -1.95 20.87
CA THR A 231 -8.16 -2.76 20.91
C THR A 231 -8.48 -3.33 19.55
N ALA A 232 -8.32 -2.57 18.47
CA ALA A 232 -8.49 -3.05 17.10
C ALA A 232 -7.48 -4.17 16.79
N VAL A 233 -6.20 -3.95 17.13
CA VAL A 233 -5.14 -4.96 16.95
C VAL A 233 -5.43 -6.23 17.76
N ARG A 234 -5.82 -6.10 19.04
CA ARG A 234 -6.16 -7.26 19.91
C ARG A 234 -7.35 -8.05 19.40
N ARG A 235 -8.31 -7.39 18.74
CA ARG A 235 -9.52 -8.04 18.20
C ARG A 235 -9.31 -8.68 16.83
N ALA A 236 -8.20 -8.38 16.18
CA ALA A 236 -7.86 -9.05 14.93
C ALA A 236 -7.47 -10.52 15.21
N ASP A 237 -8.22 -11.45 14.64
CA ASP A 237 -7.94 -12.89 14.73
C ASP A 237 -6.73 -13.26 13.86
N ARG A 238 -6.48 -12.46 12.82
CA ARG A 238 -5.35 -12.63 11.90
C ARG A 238 -4.73 -11.28 11.56
N ILE A 239 -3.43 -11.16 11.85
CA ILE A 239 -2.64 -9.98 11.55
C ILE A 239 -1.62 -10.36 10.48
N VAL A 240 -1.63 -9.62 9.38
CA VAL A 240 -0.74 -9.77 8.24
C VAL A 240 -0.04 -8.43 7.98
N VAL A 241 1.24 -8.47 7.68
CA VAL A 241 2.06 -7.29 7.36
C VAL A 241 2.67 -7.46 5.97
N ASP A 242 3.04 -6.38 5.32
CA ASP A 242 3.77 -6.46 4.06
C ASP A 242 5.16 -7.11 4.23
N ASP A 243 5.91 -6.75 5.32
CA ASP A 243 7.20 -7.32 5.68
C ASP A 243 7.38 -7.27 7.20
N LEU A 244 7.69 -8.41 7.83
CA LEU A 244 7.84 -8.53 9.29
C LEU A 244 8.99 -7.67 9.84
N ALA A 245 10.11 -7.56 9.12
CA ALA A 245 11.25 -6.77 9.57
C ALA A 245 10.92 -5.28 9.50
N VAL A 246 10.25 -4.84 8.45
CA VAL A 246 9.80 -3.45 8.29
C VAL A 246 8.73 -3.11 9.32
N ALA A 247 7.74 -3.98 9.52
CA ALA A 247 6.66 -3.73 10.50
C ALA A 247 7.19 -3.56 11.93
N ARG A 248 8.19 -4.37 12.35
CA ARG A 248 8.85 -4.24 13.65
C ARG A 248 9.60 -2.91 13.84
N MET A 249 9.91 -2.20 12.76
CA MET A 249 10.63 -0.93 12.79
C MET A 249 9.72 0.28 12.61
N GLU A 250 8.66 0.16 11.81
CA GLU A 250 7.91 1.30 11.28
C GLU A 250 6.40 1.27 11.56
N CYS A 251 5.81 0.11 11.93
CA CYS A 251 4.37 0.00 12.16
C CYS A 251 3.97 0.52 13.54
N GLY A 252 3.57 1.79 13.63
CA GLY A 252 3.22 2.42 14.89
C GLY A 252 2.04 1.73 15.60
N ASP A 253 1.06 1.23 14.85
CA ASP A 253 -0.11 0.54 15.39
C ASP A 253 0.28 -0.76 16.11
N LEU A 254 1.14 -1.58 15.50
CA LEU A 254 1.61 -2.83 16.11
C LEU A 254 2.62 -2.60 17.24
N LEU A 255 3.48 -1.57 17.13
CA LEU A 255 4.42 -1.19 18.19
C LEU A 255 3.69 -0.66 19.43
N ASP A 256 2.63 0.13 19.26
CA ASP A 256 1.76 0.58 20.35
C ASP A 256 1.03 -0.61 21.01
N ALA A 257 0.52 -1.54 20.20
CA ALA A 257 -0.12 -2.76 20.69
C ALA A 257 0.88 -3.67 21.45
N GLU A 258 2.12 -3.79 20.98
CA GLU A 258 3.17 -4.50 21.71
C GLU A 258 3.39 -3.90 23.10
N ALA A 259 3.49 -2.58 23.19
CA ALA A 259 3.70 -1.86 24.45
C ALA A 259 2.49 -1.96 25.40
N LYS A 260 1.26 -1.92 24.90
CA LYS A 260 0.03 -1.86 25.71
C LYS A 260 -0.58 -3.21 26.06
N ILE A 261 -0.49 -4.18 25.13
CA ILE A 261 -1.18 -5.47 25.27
C ILE A 261 -0.28 -6.69 25.03
N SER A 262 1.04 -6.49 24.95
CA SER A 262 2.03 -7.56 24.73
C SER A 262 1.74 -8.37 23.45
N LEU A 263 1.64 -7.69 22.31
CA LEU A 263 1.41 -8.32 21.01
C LEU A 263 2.39 -9.48 20.76
N ASN A 264 1.85 -10.64 20.43
CA ASN A 264 2.67 -11.80 20.06
C ASN A 264 3.09 -11.73 18.58
N TRP A 265 4.28 -11.26 18.31
CA TRP A 265 4.83 -11.18 16.95
C TRP A 265 4.96 -12.53 16.22
N ASN A 266 4.94 -13.67 16.94
CA ASN A 266 4.94 -14.99 16.29
C ASN A 266 3.58 -15.34 15.66
N ALA A 267 2.52 -14.59 16.03
CA ALA A 267 1.19 -14.70 15.43
C ALA A 267 0.96 -13.67 14.30
N VAL A 268 1.94 -12.83 13.99
CA VAL A 268 1.91 -11.89 12.87
C VAL A 268 2.56 -12.56 11.67
N HIS A 269 1.86 -12.57 10.53
CA HIS A 269 2.31 -13.24 9.30
C HIS A 269 2.71 -12.22 8.24
N SER A 270 3.57 -12.62 7.29
CA SER A 270 3.84 -11.81 6.11
C SER A 270 2.78 -12.02 5.02
N LEU A 271 2.51 -11.00 4.22
CA LEU A 271 1.61 -11.16 3.07
C LEU A 271 2.17 -12.16 2.04
N SER A 272 3.50 -12.27 1.94
CA SER A 272 4.15 -13.27 1.10
C SER A 272 3.82 -14.71 1.51
N ASP A 273 3.72 -14.98 2.82
CA ASP A 273 3.34 -16.33 3.31
C ASP A 273 1.89 -16.64 2.98
N VAL A 274 1.02 -15.64 3.03
CA VAL A 274 -0.40 -15.78 2.67
C VAL A 274 -0.55 -16.00 1.15
N VAL A 275 0.09 -15.17 0.34
CA VAL A 275 0.06 -15.27 -1.13
C VAL A 275 0.68 -16.60 -1.59
N GLY A 276 1.78 -17.03 -0.95
CA GLY A 276 2.45 -18.30 -1.24
C GLY A 276 1.70 -19.55 -0.74
N GLY A 277 0.59 -19.38 0.00
CA GLY A 277 -0.19 -20.50 0.56
C GLY A 277 0.49 -21.22 1.72
N ILE A 278 1.54 -20.65 2.31
CA ILE A 278 2.24 -21.18 3.50
C ILE A 278 1.35 -21.01 4.73
N VAL A 279 0.68 -19.86 4.80
CA VAL A 279 -0.31 -19.53 5.82
C VAL A 279 -1.65 -19.27 5.11
N PRO A 280 -2.77 -19.80 5.63
CA PRO A 280 -4.08 -19.49 5.04
C PRO A 280 -4.36 -17.99 5.15
N GLY A 281 -5.09 -17.44 4.19
CA GLY A 281 -5.66 -16.11 4.26
C GLY A 281 -6.77 -16.06 5.34
N ARG A 282 -7.98 -15.68 4.97
CA ARG A 282 -9.15 -15.79 5.87
C ARG A 282 -9.54 -17.26 6.05
N ALA A 283 -9.69 -17.72 7.28
CA ALA A 283 -10.05 -19.10 7.60
C ALA A 283 -11.55 -19.26 7.92
N SER A 284 -12.23 -18.23 8.42
CA SER A 284 -13.68 -18.25 8.65
C SER A 284 -14.37 -16.93 8.27
N PRO A 285 -15.67 -16.96 8.01
CA PRO A 285 -16.46 -15.73 7.73
C PRO A 285 -16.46 -14.73 8.89
N GLU A 286 -16.30 -15.19 10.14
CA GLU A 286 -16.37 -14.38 11.35
C GLU A 286 -15.02 -13.75 11.73
N GLU A 287 -13.89 -14.26 11.20
CA GLU A 287 -12.57 -13.69 11.51
C GLU A 287 -12.51 -12.20 11.23
N ILE A 288 -11.93 -11.45 12.16
CA ILE A 288 -11.46 -10.09 11.93
C ILE A 288 -10.02 -10.18 11.41
N THR A 289 -9.79 -9.72 10.20
CA THR A 289 -8.47 -9.75 9.56
C THR A 289 -7.90 -8.34 9.44
N LEU A 290 -6.62 -8.18 9.76
CA LEU A 290 -5.88 -6.92 9.69
C LEU A 290 -4.69 -7.08 8.75
N PHE A 291 -4.57 -6.17 7.80
CA PHE A 291 -3.37 -5.97 7.00
C PHE A 291 -2.74 -4.62 7.32
N GLU A 292 -1.46 -4.63 7.67
CA GLU A 292 -0.64 -3.46 7.94
C GLU A 292 0.39 -3.26 6.85
N SER A 293 0.36 -2.11 6.19
CA SER A 293 1.24 -1.78 5.05
C SER A 293 2.12 -0.58 5.35
N GLN A 294 3.43 -0.79 5.35
CA GLN A 294 4.44 0.25 5.48
C GLN A 294 5.05 0.62 4.12
N GLY A 295 4.79 -0.20 3.09
CA GLY A 295 5.26 -0.03 1.72
C GLY A 295 6.71 -0.44 1.50
N LEU A 296 6.92 -1.28 0.51
CA LEU A 296 8.18 -1.96 0.23
C LEU A 296 8.84 -1.47 -1.06
N GLY A 297 10.18 -1.49 -1.07
CA GLY A 297 10.96 -1.29 -2.29
C GLY A 297 10.72 -2.37 -3.34
N LEU A 298 10.35 -3.58 -2.90
CA LEU A 298 10.03 -4.69 -3.79
C LEU A 298 8.76 -4.45 -4.60
N GLU A 299 7.72 -3.86 -3.99
CA GLU A 299 6.49 -3.48 -4.69
C GLU A 299 6.79 -2.42 -5.77
N ASP A 300 7.62 -1.42 -5.41
CA ASP A 300 8.07 -0.39 -6.35
C ASP A 300 8.86 -0.99 -7.51
N LEU A 301 9.76 -1.96 -7.23
CA LEU A 301 10.58 -2.63 -8.23
C LEU A 301 9.74 -3.46 -9.21
N ALA A 302 8.80 -4.26 -8.69
CA ALA A 302 7.93 -5.11 -9.49
C ALA A 302 7.09 -4.28 -10.47
N VAL A 303 6.45 -3.22 -9.96
CA VAL A 303 5.62 -2.33 -10.77
C VAL A 303 6.47 -1.54 -11.77
N ALA A 304 7.69 -1.09 -11.40
CA ALA A 304 8.60 -0.42 -12.31
C ALA A 304 9.04 -1.33 -13.47
N CYS A 305 9.31 -2.61 -13.19
CA CYS A 305 9.62 -3.59 -14.23
C CYS A 305 8.46 -3.77 -15.21
N ARG A 306 7.22 -3.83 -14.70
CA ARG A 306 6.03 -3.95 -15.53
C ARG A 306 5.85 -2.72 -16.43
N VAL A 307 6.04 -1.52 -15.89
CA VAL A 307 5.99 -0.28 -16.69
C VAL A 307 7.08 -0.25 -17.75
N LEU A 308 8.32 -0.65 -17.44
CA LEU A 308 9.41 -0.73 -18.41
C LEU A 308 9.14 -1.75 -19.52
N GLU A 309 8.51 -2.87 -19.21
CA GLU A 309 8.10 -3.87 -20.18
C GLU A 309 7.07 -3.30 -21.15
N ILE A 310 6.00 -2.70 -20.62
CA ILE A 310 4.95 -2.06 -21.42
C ILE A 310 5.53 -0.94 -22.28
N ALA A 311 6.41 -0.11 -21.71
CA ALA A 311 7.06 1.00 -22.40
C ALA A 311 7.87 0.52 -23.63
N ARG A 312 8.61 -0.60 -23.49
CA ARG A 312 9.34 -1.20 -24.63
C ARG A 312 8.42 -1.68 -25.74
N HIS A 313 7.29 -2.29 -25.40
CA HIS A 313 6.32 -2.76 -26.40
C HIS A 313 5.60 -1.62 -27.11
N GLN A 314 5.48 -0.46 -26.47
CA GLN A 314 4.79 0.72 -27.02
C GLN A 314 5.76 1.78 -27.55
N ASP A 315 7.08 1.52 -27.54
CA ASP A 315 8.12 2.49 -27.93
C ASP A 315 7.98 3.83 -27.18
N ALA A 316 7.74 3.73 -25.85
CA ALA A 316 7.49 4.87 -24.99
C ALA A 316 8.71 5.20 -24.12
N GLY A 317 8.82 6.48 -23.74
CA GLY A 317 9.93 7.02 -22.95
C GLY A 317 11.06 7.57 -23.83
N MET A 318 12.18 7.88 -23.19
CA MET A 318 13.36 8.46 -23.80
C MET A 318 14.59 7.57 -23.54
N GLU A 319 15.29 7.18 -24.60
CA GLU A 319 16.55 6.45 -24.44
C GLU A 319 17.65 7.34 -23.85
N ILE A 320 18.34 6.84 -22.82
CA ILE A 320 19.49 7.49 -22.21
C ILE A 320 20.75 6.72 -22.63
N PRO A 321 21.69 7.36 -23.32
CA PRO A 321 22.97 6.75 -23.68
C PRO A 321 23.87 6.70 -22.42
N LEU A 322 23.75 5.64 -21.64
CA LEU A 322 24.69 5.35 -20.54
C LEU A 322 25.67 4.27 -20.98
N ARG A 323 26.91 4.42 -20.52
CA ARG A 323 28.01 3.49 -20.85
C ARG A 323 27.87 2.15 -20.12
#